data_c2bcdeb2da203bada7d0067a9e661115
#
_entry.id   c2bcdeb2da203bada7d0067a9e661115
#
_cell.length_a   1.000
_cell.length_b   1.000
_cell.length_c   1.000
_cell.angle_alpha   90.00
_cell.angle_beta   90.00
_cell.angle_gamma   90.00
#
_symmetry.space_group_name_H-M   'P 1'
#
loop_
_entity.id
_entity.type
_entity.pdbx_description
1 polymer ?
#
loop_
_entity_poly.entity_id
_entity_poly.type
_entity_poly.pdbx_seq_one_letter_code
_entity_poly.pdbx_strand_id
1 'polypeptide(L)'
;CLGAAYAAQQQGNEKARDDYLNKARAMDPEHVEAIELTRARLLERAGQTDEARGILEHLYEKGSKSGAAQGMLVSLLRLQEDWQALERILPQLKRTSLLPEAELETAWCDVQCRRLGEDSDHDGSNANHVWSSMSRQDKKNPLIIGAYCRRLMDIGNMLEAEKLLRKTLGKQWHNNLVRLYGLIRTGRPVDQIQVVEAWAKSHPQDPNVLTTLARLYLYAGDKDRSRSLLVEAARYGGGRESYMELGL
;
A
#
# COMPACT_ATOMS: atom_id res chain seq x y z
N CYS A 1 30.46 -24.72 -4.82
CA CYS A 1 30.33 -23.60 -5.80
C CYS A 1 29.51 -22.44 -5.24
N LEU A 2 28.29 -22.66 -4.67
CA LEU A 2 27.43 -21.55 -4.19
C LEU A 2 28.11 -20.72 -3.08
N GLY A 3 28.74 -21.33 -2.09
CA GLY A 3 29.49 -20.61 -1.04
C GLY A 3 30.63 -19.73 -1.60
N ALA A 4 31.31 -20.19 -2.65
CA ALA A 4 32.34 -19.40 -3.33
C ALA A 4 31.73 -18.21 -4.10
N ALA A 5 30.54 -18.37 -4.68
CA ALA A 5 29.83 -17.27 -5.32
C ALA A 5 29.41 -16.18 -4.30
N TYR A 6 28.96 -16.57 -3.11
CA TYR A 6 28.69 -15.63 -2.01
C TYR A 6 29.94 -14.87 -1.56
N ALA A 7 31.06 -15.57 -1.40
CA ALA A 7 32.34 -14.95 -1.01
C ALA A 7 32.84 -13.98 -2.08
N ALA A 8 32.73 -14.34 -3.36
CA ALA A 8 33.08 -13.47 -4.48
C ALA A 8 32.22 -12.20 -4.51
N GLN A 9 30.90 -12.34 -4.24
CA GLN A 9 29.99 -11.20 -4.13
C GLN A 9 30.38 -10.24 -2.99
N GLN A 10 30.74 -10.78 -1.82
CA GLN A 10 31.20 -9.94 -0.70
C GLN A 10 32.50 -9.17 -1.00
N GLN A 11 33.33 -9.70 -1.89
CA GLN A 11 34.56 -9.08 -2.36
C GLN A 11 34.34 -8.13 -3.53
N GLY A 12 33.11 -7.95 -4.01
CA GLY A 12 32.79 -7.15 -5.19
C GLY A 12 33.28 -7.75 -6.51
N ASN A 13 33.65 -9.05 -6.52
CA ASN A 13 34.15 -9.72 -7.73
C ASN A 13 33.01 -10.41 -8.50
N GLU A 14 32.32 -9.61 -9.31
CA GLU A 14 31.17 -10.07 -10.10
C GLU A 14 31.52 -11.20 -11.07
N LYS A 15 32.66 -11.09 -11.74
CA LYS A 15 33.11 -12.13 -12.69
C LYS A 15 33.31 -13.49 -12.00
N ALA A 16 33.98 -13.49 -10.85
CA ALA A 16 34.17 -14.72 -10.09
C ALA A 16 32.84 -15.30 -9.56
N ARG A 17 31.93 -14.42 -9.12
CA ARG A 17 30.57 -14.80 -8.74
C ARG A 17 29.87 -15.57 -9.85
N ASP A 18 29.85 -14.98 -11.06
CA ASP A 18 29.15 -15.56 -12.20
C ASP A 18 29.83 -16.86 -12.70
N ASP A 19 31.16 -16.93 -12.68
CA ASP A 19 31.89 -18.13 -13.01
C ASP A 19 31.56 -19.28 -12.04
N TYR A 20 31.46 -19.00 -10.72
CA TYR A 20 31.08 -20.03 -9.73
C TYR A 20 29.61 -20.45 -9.88
N LEU A 21 28.71 -19.58 -10.21
CA LEU A 21 27.28 -19.90 -10.46
C LEU A 21 27.14 -20.75 -11.74
N ASN A 22 27.87 -20.39 -12.82
CA ASN A 22 27.87 -21.18 -14.06
C ASN A 22 28.45 -22.58 -13.84
N LYS A 23 29.51 -22.69 -13.06
CA LYS A 23 30.07 -24.01 -12.66
C LYS A 23 29.05 -24.79 -11.83
N ALA A 24 28.36 -24.16 -10.88
CA ALA A 24 27.32 -24.82 -10.09
C ALA A 24 26.24 -25.41 -10.98
N ARG A 25 25.75 -24.60 -11.97
CA ARG A 25 24.73 -25.02 -12.93
C ARG A 25 25.18 -26.21 -13.80
N ALA A 26 26.43 -26.21 -14.22
CA ALA A 26 26.98 -27.32 -15.02
C ALA A 26 27.16 -28.60 -14.22
N MET A 27 27.46 -28.49 -12.92
CA MET A 27 27.66 -29.63 -12.03
C MET A 27 26.37 -30.23 -11.49
N ASP A 28 25.30 -29.43 -11.40
CA ASP A 28 24.03 -29.84 -10.81
C ASP A 28 22.85 -29.35 -11.68
N PRO A 29 22.61 -30.05 -12.81
CA PRO A 29 21.51 -29.69 -13.72
C PRO A 29 20.11 -29.90 -13.13
N GLU A 30 19.98 -30.72 -12.07
CA GLU A 30 18.69 -31.01 -11.44
C GLU A 30 18.23 -29.85 -10.53
N HIS A 31 19.16 -29.05 -10.01
CA HIS A 31 18.88 -27.95 -9.10
C HIS A 31 19.08 -26.55 -9.73
N VAL A 32 18.95 -26.44 -11.04
CA VAL A 32 19.13 -25.16 -11.78
C VAL A 32 18.25 -24.05 -11.22
N GLU A 33 17.02 -24.34 -10.84
CA GLU A 33 16.11 -23.35 -10.26
C GLU A 33 16.66 -22.73 -8.96
N ALA A 34 17.21 -23.56 -8.07
CA ALA A 34 17.80 -23.08 -6.81
C ALA A 34 19.07 -22.25 -7.05
N ILE A 35 19.84 -22.60 -8.08
CA ILE A 35 21.04 -21.86 -8.48
C ILE A 35 20.67 -20.51 -9.08
N GLU A 36 19.68 -20.45 -9.97
CA GLU A 36 19.17 -19.19 -10.55
C GLU A 36 18.52 -18.30 -9.49
N LEU A 37 17.78 -18.86 -8.54
CA LEU A 37 17.27 -18.10 -7.40
C LEU A 37 18.41 -17.53 -6.53
N THR A 38 19.47 -18.30 -6.33
CA THR A 38 20.67 -17.81 -5.61
C THR A 38 21.34 -16.67 -6.39
N ARG A 39 21.43 -16.80 -7.73
CA ARG A 39 21.95 -15.73 -8.60
C ARG A 39 21.11 -14.46 -8.45
N ALA A 40 19.80 -14.56 -8.55
CA ALA A 40 18.88 -13.41 -8.39
C ALA A 40 19.08 -12.71 -7.04
N ARG A 41 19.24 -13.47 -5.94
CA ARG A 41 19.51 -12.90 -4.61
C ARG A 41 20.85 -12.17 -4.51
N LEU A 42 21.89 -12.69 -5.17
CA LEU A 42 23.19 -12.03 -5.18
C LEU A 42 23.17 -10.75 -6.00
N LEU A 43 22.47 -10.76 -7.14
CA LEU A 43 22.25 -9.59 -8.00
C LEU A 43 21.45 -8.50 -7.27
N GLU A 44 20.36 -8.87 -6.59
CA GLU A 44 19.56 -7.93 -5.79
C GLU A 44 20.43 -7.24 -4.72
N ARG A 45 21.23 -8.01 -3.98
CA ARG A 45 22.16 -7.46 -2.98
C ARG A 45 23.26 -6.58 -3.57
N ALA A 46 23.60 -6.78 -4.84
CA ALA A 46 24.54 -5.92 -5.58
C ALA A 46 23.88 -4.65 -6.13
N GLY A 47 22.55 -4.49 -5.98
CA GLY A 47 21.78 -3.41 -6.60
C GLY A 47 21.48 -3.64 -8.09
N GLN A 48 21.84 -4.80 -8.64
CA GLN A 48 21.58 -5.20 -10.05
C GLN A 48 20.14 -5.75 -10.15
N THR A 49 19.16 -4.90 -9.83
CA THR A 49 17.75 -5.29 -9.67
C THR A 49 17.10 -5.72 -10.98
N ASP A 50 17.48 -5.13 -12.12
CA ASP A 50 16.90 -5.46 -13.42
C ASP A 50 17.35 -6.85 -13.90
N GLU A 51 18.62 -7.22 -13.66
CA GLU A 51 19.12 -8.54 -13.97
C GLU A 51 18.48 -9.61 -13.06
N ALA A 52 18.36 -9.30 -11.76
CA ALA A 52 17.65 -10.17 -10.82
C ALA A 52 16.20 -10.41 -11.24
N ARG A 53 15.51 -9.35 -11.66
CA ARG A 53 14.14 -9.39 -12.18
C ARG A 53 14.04 -10.31 -13.40
N GLY A 54 14.91 -10.14 -14.40
CA GLY A 54 14.90 -10.95 -15.62
C GLY A 54 15.01 -12.46 -15.33
N ILE A 55 15.85 -12.83 -14.35
CA ILE A 55 15.98 -14.23 -13.91
C ILE A 55 14.68 -14.73 -13.27
N LEU A 56 14.06 -13.93 -12.39
CA LEU A 56 12.85 -14.31 -11.68
C LEU A 56 11.62 -14.38 -12.61
N GLU A 57 11.51 -13.47 -13.57
CA GLU A 57 10.48 -13.50 -14.62
C GLU A 57 10.64 -14.79 -15.47
N HIS A 58 11.85 -15.13 -15.85
CA HIS A 58 12.11 -16.38 -16.58
C HIS A 58 11.74 -17.63 -15.76
N LEU A 59 12.04 -17.65 -14.45
CA LEU A 59 11.62 -18.75 -13.57
C LEU A 59 10.09 -18.82 -13.48
N TYR A 60 9.42 -17.67 -13.37
CA TYR A 60 7.96 -17.58 -13.32
C TYR A 60 7.34 -18.12 -14.63
N GLU A 61 7.84 -17.69 -15.80
CA GLU A 61 7.36 -18.13 -17.13
C GLU A 61 7.54 -19.63 -17.35
N LYS A 62 8.60 -20.20 -16.80
CA LYS A 62 8.82 -21.67 -16.79
C LYS A 62 7.93 -22.45 -15.83
N GLY A 63 7.07 -21.76 -15.09
CA GLY A 63 6.14 -22.40 -14.15
C GLY A 63 6.82 -22.85 -12.85
N SER A 64 7.88 -22.15 -12.41
CA SER A 64 8.53 -22.41 -11.12
C SER A 64 7.50 -22.50 -9.98
N LYS A 65 7.64 -23.52 -9.15
CA LYS A 65 6.83 -23.72 -7.95
C LYS A 65 7.53 -23.20 -6.68
N SER A 66 8.61 -22.44 -6.82
CA SER A 66 9.32 -21.84 -5.70
C SER A 66 8.57 -20.61 -5.20
N GLY A 67 7.94 -20.71 -4.03
CA GLY A 67 7.35 -19.55 -3.34
C GLY A 67 8.39 -18.45 -3.07
N ALA A 68 9.65 -18.84 -2.79
CA ALA A 68 10.74 -17.88 -2.60
C ALA A 68 11.06 -17.06 -3.88
N ALA A 69 11.05 -17.70 -5.06
CA ALA A 69 11.27 -16.99 -6.33
C ALA A 69 10.09 -16.05 -6.65
N GLN A 70 8.86 -16.52 -6.42
CA GLN A 70 7.65 -15.73 -6.65
C GLN A 70 7.56 -14.54 -5.69
N GLY A 71 7.84 -14.72 -4.39
CA GLY A 71 7.85 -13.64 -3.41
C GLY A 71 8.91 -12.59 -3.73
N MET A 72 10.11 -13.03 -4.15
CA MET A 72 11.14 -12.11 -4.56
C MET A 72 10.76 -11.32 -5.82
N LEU A 73 10.11 -11.95 -6.81
CA LEU A 73 9.59 -11.26 -7.98
C LEU A 73 8.55 -10.20 -7.61
N VAL A 74 7.57 -10.54 -6.76
CA VAL A 74 6.56 -9.59 -6.27
C VAL A 74 7.24 -8.41 -5.56
N SER A 75 8.23 -8.68 -4.70
CA SER A 75 8.95 -7.65 -3.96
C SER A 75 9.73 -6.70 -4.88
N LEU A 76 10.42 -7.23 -5.90
CA LEU A 76 11.16 -6.42 -6.88
C LEU A 76 10.23 -5.58 -7.76
N LEU A 77 9.13 -6.14 -8.23
CA LEU A 77 8.16 -5.39 -9.03
C LEU A 77 7.52 -4.26 -8.22
N ARG A 78 7.25 -4.48 -6.93
CA ARG A 78 6.77 -3.43 -6.01
C ARG A 78 7.83 -2.33 -5.81
N LEU A 79 9.09 -2.71 -5.62
CA LEU A 79 10.21 -1.77 -5.46
C LEU A 79 10.43 -0.92 -6.72
N GLN A 80 10.26 -1.51 -7.89
CA GLN A 80 10.37 -0.84 -9.19
C GLN A 80 9.08 -0.11 -9.61
N GLU A 81 8.03 -0.17 -8.78
CA GLU A 81 6.71 0.39 -9.06
C GLU A 81 6.10 -0.08 -10.40
N ASP A 82 6.45 -1.31 -10.83
CA ASP A 82 5.86 -1.91 -12.05
C ASP A 82 4.50 -2.55 -11.74
N TRP A 83 3.51 -1.67 -11.59
CA TRP A 83 2.15 -2.04 -11.21
C TRP A 83 1.45 -2.86 -12.30
N GLN A 84 1.81 -2.64 -13.58
CA GLN A 84 1.24 -3.40 -14.70
C GLN A 84 1.71 -4.86 -14.69
N ALA A 85 3.00 -5.08 -14.44
CA ALA A 85 3.51 -6.44 -14.30
C ALA A 85 2.90 -7.15 -13.10
N LEU A 86 2.77 -6.46 -11.95
CA LEU A 86 2.09 -7.00 -10.77
C LEU A 86 0.64 -7.38 -11.05
N GLU A 87 -0.14 -6.48 -11.67
CA GLU A 87 -1.54 -6.75 -12.02
C GLU A 87 -1.68 -8.02 -12.87
N ARG A 88 -0.75 -8.24 -13.78
CA ARG A 88 -0.74 -9.41 -14.66
C ARG A 88 -0.46 -10.72 -13.93
N ILE A 89 0.51 -10.72 -12.98
CA ILE A 89 0.97 -11.97 -12.34
C ILE A 89 0.17 -12.35 -11.09
N LEU A 90 -0.31 -11.38 -10.31
CA LEU A 90 -0.97 -11.61 -9.02
C LEU A 90 -2.17 -12.57 -9.08
N PRO A 91 -3.08 -12.51 -10.10
CA PRO A 91 -4.19 -13.46 -10.19
C PRO A 91 -3.74 -14.92 -10.34
N GLN A 92 -2.63 -15.15 -11.04
CA GLN A 92 -2.07 -16.50 -11.20
C GLN A 92 -1.38 -16.96 -9.92
N LEU A 93 -0.60 -16.09 -9.26
CA LEU A 93 0.05 -16.39 -7.98
C LEU A 93 -0.97 -16.75 -6.89
N LYS A 94 -2.10 -16.07 -6.86
CA LYS A 94 -3.20 -16.37 -5.94
C LYS A 94 -3.77 -17.78 -6.16
N ARG A 95 -3.79 -18.29 -7.39
CA ARG A 95 -4.26 -19.65 -7.69
C ARG A 95 -3.28 -20.73 -7.25
N THR A 96 -2.00 -20.44 -7.24
CA THR A 96 -0.96 -21.42 -6.88
C THR A 96 -0.82 -21.62 -5.38
N SER A 97 -1.27 -20.67 -4.56
CA SER A 97 -1.15 -20.68 -3.09
C SER A 97 0.29 -20.90 -2.58
N LEU A 98 1.29 -20.50 -3.37
CA LEU A 98 2.70 -20.65 -3.04
C LEU A 98 3.24 -19.50 -2.18
N LEU A 99 2.50 -18.39 -2.13
CA LEU A 99 2.81 -17.24 -1.28
C LEU A 99 1.77 -17.09 -0.17
N PRO A 100 2.16 -16.50 0.97
CA PRO A 100 1.22 -16.14 2.02
C PRO A 100 0.11 -15.23 1.47
N GLU A 101 -1.13 -15.51 1.84
CA GLU A 101 -2.30 -14.73 1.38
C GLU A 101 -2.16 -13.24 1.73
N ALA A 102 -1.64 -12.93 2.92
CA ALA A 102 -1.42 -11.54 3.35
C ALA A 102 -0.44 -10.77 2.45
N GLU A 103 0.59 -11.43 1.92
CA GLU A 103 1.54 -10.83 0.99
C GLU A 103 0.89 -10.52 -0.35
N LEU A 104 0.12 -11.47 -0.89
CA LEU A 104 -0.64 -11.29 -2.12
C LEU A 104 -1.72 -10.21 -1.98
N GLU A 105 -2.43 -10.17 -0.84
CA GLU A 105 -3.43 -9.14 -0.57
C GLU A 105 -2.80 -7.75 -0.48
N THR A 106 -1.62 -7.64 0.14
CA THR A 106 -0.89 -6.37 0.23
C THR A 106 -0.49 -5.88 -1.16
N ALA A 107 0.14 -6.74 -1.97
CA ALA A 107 0.54 -6.39 -3.33
C ALA A 107 -0.67 -6.04 -4.22
N TRP A 108 -1.77 -6.79 -4.09
CA TRP A 108 -3.02 -6.49 -4.80
C TRP A 108 -3.60 -5.13 -4.38
N CYS A 109 -3.58 -4.82 -3.09
CA CYS A 109 -4.04 -3.55 -2.56
C CYS A 109 -3.23 -2.38 -3.13
N ASP A 110 -1.90 -2.51 -3.19
CA ASP A 110 -1.02 -1.49 -3.77
C ASP A 110 -1.37 -1.22 -5.24
N VAL A 111 -1.57 -2.28 -6.04
CA VAL A 111 -2.01 -2.17 -7.45
C VAL A 111 -3.35 -1.43 -7.55
N GLN A 112 -4.34 -1.82 -6.75
CA GLN A 112 -5.67 -1.17 -6.82
C GLN A 112 -5.61 0.30 -6.36
N CYS A 113 -4.82 0.60 -5.33
CA CYS A 113 -4.62 1.98 -4.87
C CYS A 113 -3.94 2.83 -5.96
N ARG A 114 -2.97 2.28 -6.67
CA ARG A 114 -2.30 2.96 -7.78
C ARG A 114 -3.25 3.25 -8.93
N ARG A 115 -4.02 2.26 -9.36
CA ARG A 115 -5.03 2.42 -10.42
C ARG A 115 -6.06 3.50 -10.12
N LEU A 116 -6.47 3.61 -8.84
CA LEU A 116 -7.40 4.66 -8.40
C LEU A 116 -6.76 6.04 -8.41
N GLY A 117 -5.45 6.14 -8.17
CA GLY A 117 -4.70 7.39 -8.14
C GLY A 117 -4.15 7.84 -9.49
N GLU A 118 -4.28 7.05 -10.57
CA GLU A 118 -3.81 7.43 -11.89
C GLU A 118 -4.59 8.62 -12.45
N ASP A 119 -3.82 9.69 -12.79
CA ASP A 119 -4.34 10.97 -13.26
C ASP A 119 -4.72 10.98 -14.75
N SER A 120 -5.14 9.85 -15.30
CA SER A 120 -5.50 9.77 -16.72
C SER A 120 -6.67 10.68 -17.10
N ASP A 121 -7.53 11.04 -16.13
CA ASP A 121 -8.73 11.84 -16.37
C ASP A 121 -8.94 12.90 -15.28
N HIS A 122 -9.03 14.16 -15.66
CA HIS A 122 -9.33 15.27 -14.77
C HIS A 122 -10.73 15.20 -14.12
N ASP A 123 -11.66 14.46 -14.71
CA ASP A 123 -13.06 14.32 -14.26
C ASP A 123 -13.30 13.10 -13.36
N GLY A 124 -12.26 12.25 -13.16
CA GLY A 124 -12.34 11.04 -12.32
C GLY A 124 -13.14 9.89 -12.94
N SER A 125 -13.45 9.93 -14.23
CA SER A 125 -14.20 8.86 -14.91
C SER A 125 -13.45 7.52 -14.81
N ASN A 126 -12.13 7.52 -14.94
CA ASN A 126 -11.29 6.34 -14.76
C ASN A 126 -11.39 5.78 -13.33
N ALA A 127 -11.26 6.60 -12.29
CA ALA A 127 -11.37 6.16 -10.91
C ALA A 127 -12.76 5.55 -10.61
N ASN A 128 -13.83 6.14 -11.13
CA ASN A 128 -15.19 5.62 -11.00
C ASN A 128 -15.35 4.28 -11.75
N HIS A 129 -14.75 4.14 -12.93
CA HIS A 129 -14.75 2.88 -13.69
C HIS A 129 -13.98 1.80 -12.94
N VAL A 130 -12.76 2.11 -12.49
CA VAL A 130 -11.92 1.20 -11.69
C VAL A 130 -12.66 0.77 -10.42
N TRP A 131 -13.21 1.72 -9.66
CA TRP A 131 -13.99 1.42 -8.46
C TRP A 131 -15.19 0.54 -8.75
N SER A 132 -15.98 0.83 -9.80
CA SER A 132 -17.17 0.05 -10.12
C SER A 132 -16.84 -1.39 -10.50
N SER A 133 -15.71 -1.63 -11.18
CA SER A 133 -15.24 -2.95 -11.60
C SER A 133 -14.66 -3.80 -10.47
N MET A 134 -14.32 -3.21 -9.33
CA MET A 134 -13.74 -3.92 -8.18
C MET A 134 -14.69 -4.93 -7.56
N SER A 135 -14.10 -5.99 -6.99
CA SER A 135 -14.83 -7.01 -6.24
C SER A 135 -15.49 -6.41 -4.98
N ARG A 136 -16.48 -7.13 -4.44
CA ARG A 136 -17.08 -6.75 -3.15
C ARG A 136 -16.09 -6.81 -1.99
N GLN A 137 -15.07 -7.65 -2.08
CA GLN A 137 -14.00 -7.77 -1.09
C GLN A 137 -13.10 -6.53 -1.13
N ASP A 138 -12.64 -6.12 -2.32
CA ASP A 138 -11.80 -4.92 -2.50
C ASP A 138 -12.52 -3.66 -1.99
N LYS A 139 -13.81 -3.53 -2.28
CA LYS A 139 -14.67 -2.42 -1.81
C LYS A 139 -14.89 -2.38 -0.28
N LYS A 140 -14.42 -3.38 0.46
CA LYS A 140 -14.41 -3.39 1.92
C LYS A 140 -13.02 -3.11 2.50
N ASN A 141 -11.98 -3.15 1.68
CA ASN A 141 -10.61 -2.91 2.13
C ASN A 141 -10.42 -1.42 2.46
N PRO A 142 -10.05 -1.07 3.71
CA PRO A 142 -9.94 0.33 4.13
C PRO A 142 -8.87 1.13 3.38
N LEU A 143 -7.80 0.48 2.91
CA LEU A 143 -6.75 1.14 2.12
C LEU A 143 -7.28 1.54 0.75
N ILE A 144 -7.99 0.63 0.08
CA ILE A 144 -8.60 0.87 -1.24
C ILE A 144 -9.70 1.93 -1.13
N ILE A 145 -10.56 1.86 -0.10
CA ILE A 145 -11.57 2.88 0.19
C ILE A 145 -10.91 4.24 0.39
N GLY A 146 -9.83 4.28 1.19
CA GLY A 146 -9.08 5.50 1.44
C GLY A 146 -8.47 6.11 0.16
N ALA A 147 -7.92 5.28 -0.72
CA ALA A 147 -7.37 5.71 -2.00
C ALA A 147 -8.47 6.30 -2.91
N TYR A 148 -9.60 5.61 -3.02
CA TYR A 148 -10.72 6.10 -3.82
C TYR A 148 -11.30 7.41 -3.26
N CYS A 149 -11.46 7.52 -1.94
CA CYS A 149 -11.93 8.77 -1.31
C CYS A 149 -10.95 9.93 -1.54
N ARG A 150 -9.62 9.70 -1.47
CA ARG A 150 -8.64 10.74 -1.83
C ARG A 150 -8.82 11.19 -3.27
N ARG A 151 -8.95 10.25 -4.20
CA ARG A 151 -9.19 10.61 -5.60
C ARG A 151 -10.48 11.40 -5.79
N LEU A 152 -11.57 11.02 -5.12
CA LEU A 152 -12.82 11.81 -5.13
C LEU A 152 -12.60 13.23 -4.60
N MET A 153 -11.78 13.40 -3.57
CA MET A 153 -11.43 14.72 -3.04
C MET A 153 -10.61 15.54 -4.03
N ASP A 154 -9.64 14.94 -4.70
CA ASP A 154 -8.77 15.60 -5.68
C ASP A 154 -9.56 16.15 -6.88
N ILE A 155 -10.59 15.43 -7.31
CA ILE A 155 -11.50 15.88 -8.38
C ILE A 155 -12.67 16.74 -7.88
N GLY A 156 -12.67 17.13 -6.58
CA GLY A 156 -13.68 17.98 -5.99
C GLY A 156 -15.00 17.30 -5.60
N ASN A 157 -15.11 15.98 -5.75
CA ASN A 157 -16.34 15.24 -5.40
C ASN A 157 -16.41 14.91 -3.88
N MET A 158 -16.38 15.98 -3.06
CA MET A 158 -16.33 15.90 -1.60
C MET A 158 -17.54 15.19 -0.97
N LEU A 159 -18.72 15.38 -1.55
CA LEU A 159 -19.96 14.80 -1.02
C LEU A 159 -19.99 13.27 -1.15
N GLU A 160 -19.48 12.74 -2.26
CA GLU A 160 -19.42 11.29 -2.47
C GLU A 160 -18.38 10.65 -1.54
N ALA A 161 -17.20 11.29 -1.39
CA ALA A 161 -16.18 10.86 -0.44
C ALA A 161 -16.72 10.83 1.00
N GLU A 162 -17.40 11.87 1.44
CA GLU A 162 -18.02 11.95 2.76
C GLU A 162 -19.03 10.82 2.99
N LYS A 163 -19.94 10.66 2.06
CA LYS A 163 -20.99 9.63 2.13
C LYS A 163 -20.40 8.21 2.20
N LEU A 164 -19.37 7.94 1.40
CA LEU A 164 -18.70 6.64 1.40
C LEU A 164 -17.99 6.37 2.73
N LEU A 165 -17.22 7.35 3.25
CA LEU A 165 -16.51 7.20 4.52
C LEU A 165 -17.49 7.04 5.69
N ARG A 166 -18.53 7.87 5.75
CA ARG A 166 -19.55 7.78 6.80
C ARG A 166 -20.24 6.42 6.81
N LYS A 167 -20.62 5.90 5.61
CA LYS A 167 -21.23 4.56 5.48
C LYS A 167 -20.28 3.45 5.89
N THR A 168 -19.00 3.58 5.56
CA THR A 168 -17.98 2.59 5.90
C THR A 168 -17.72 2.57 7.40
N LEU A 169 -17.47 3.73 8.00
CA LEU A 169 -17.16 3.87 9.43
C LEU A 169 -18.34 3.49 10.32
N GLY A 170 -19.57 3.62 9.84
CA GLY A 170 -20.76 3.13 10.54
C GLY A 170 -20.87 1.60 10.59
N LYS A 171 -20.10 0.87 9.78
CA LYS A 171 -20.07 -0.60 9.75
C LYS A 171 -18.78 -1.18 10.33
N GLN A 172 -17.67 -0.56 10.03
CA GLN A 172 -16.34 -1.03 10.41
C GLN A 172 -15.46 0.17 10.71
N TRP A 173 -14.94 0.20 11.93
CA TRP A 173 -14.12 1.31 12.41
C TRP A 173 -12.68 1.20 11.92
N HIS A 174 -12.13 2.29 11.37
CA HIS A 174 -10.75 2.39 10.89
C HIS A 174 -10.19 3.78 11.12
N ASN A 175 -9.20 3.89 11.98
CA ASN A 175 -8.60 5.16 12.39
C ASN A 175 -8.11 6.00 11.20
N ASN A 176 -7.50 5.37 10.18
CA ASN A 176 -7.03 6.08 8.99
C ASN A 176 -8.18 6.71 8.18
N LEU A 177 -9.34 6.05 8.11
CA LEU A 177 -10.52 6.58 7.44
C LEU A 177 -11.19 7.68 8.27
N VAL A 178 -11.17 7.60 9.60
CA VAL A 178 -11.61 8.67 10.49
C VAL A 178 -10.80 9.94 10.25
N ARG A 179 -9.47 9.81 10.20
CA ARG A 179 -8.55 10.93 9.91
C ARG A 179 -8.80 11.54 8.52
N LEU A 180 -9.04 10.70 7.52
CA LEU A 180 -9.36 11.14 6.16
C LEU A 180 -10.68 11.93 6.12
N TYR A 181 -11.69 11.49 6.88
CA TYR A 181 -12.97 12.19 6.99
C TYR A 181 -12.80 13.64 7.44
N GLY A 182 -11.89 13.91 8.38
CA GLY A 182 -11.58 15.26 8.85
C GLY A 182 -10.92 16.18 7.82
N LEU A 183 -10.47 15.65 6.68
CA LEU A 183 -9.89 16.44 5.58
C LEU A 183 -10.92 16.85 4.52
N ILE A 184 -12.11 16.24 4.54
CA ILE A 184 -13.16 16.52 3.55
C ILE A 184 -13.80 17.88 3.82
N ARG A 185 -14.06 18.63 2.75
CA ARG A 185 -14.67 19.98 2.78
C ARG A 185 -15.96 20.00 1.96
N THR A 186 -17.06 19.54 2.59
CA THR A 186 -18.38 19.44 1.90
C THR A 186 -19.10 20.78 1.70
N GLY A 187 -18.59 21.88 2.25
CA GLY A 187 -19.30 23.15 2.36
C GLY A 187 -20.33 23.22 3.51
N ARG A 188 -20.52 22.11 4.24
CA ARG A 188 -21.44 21.99 5.37
C ARG A 188 -20.74 21.44 6.61
N PRO A 189 -19.83 22.20 7.24
CA PRO A 189 -19.04 21.72 8.36
C PRO A 189 -19.90 21.30 9.56
N VAL A 190 -21.04 21.94 9.79
CA VAL A 190 -21.94 21.63 10.91
C VAL A 190 -22.48 20.20 10.81
N ASP A 191 -22.88 19.76 9.61
CA ASP A 191 -23.39 18.41 9.40
C ASP A 191 -22.29 17.35 9.68
N GLN A 192 -21.06 17.64 9.23
CA GLN A 192 -19.90 16.78 9.48
C GLN A 192 -19.53 16.73 10.97
N ILE A 193 -19.58 17.88 11.67
CA ILE A 193 -19.33 17.97 13.12
C ILE A 193 -20.30 17.07 13.88
N GLN A 194 -21.60 17.13 13.59
CA GLN A 194 -22.60 16.29 14.23
C GLN A 194 -22.30 14.79 14.09
N VAL A 195 -21.85 14.37 12.91
CA VAL A 195 -21.45 12.98 12.66
C VAL A 195 -20.27 12.58 13.54
N VAL A 196 -19.22 13.41 13.61
CA VAL A 196 -18.01 13.09 14.38
C VAL A 196 -18.25 13.22 15.89
N GLU A 197 -19.13 14.12 16.34
CA GLU A 197 -19.57 14.19 17.73
C GLU A 197 -20.32 12.91 18.17
N ALA A 198 -21.09 12.31 17.26
CA ALA A 198 -21.70 11.01 17.53
C ALA A 198 -20.61 9.90 17.67
N TRP A 199 -19.57 9.94 16.86
CA TRP A 199 -18.42 9.03 17.00
C TRP A 199 -17.66 9.26 18.31
N ALA A 200 -17.47 10.52 18.72
CA ALA A 200 -16.80 10.87 19.98
C ALA A 200 -17.53 10.30 21.21
N LYS A 201 -18.86 10.17 21.17
CA LYS A 201 -19.61 9.50 22.25
C LYS A 201 -19.27 8.03 22.39
N SER A 202 -18.97 7.34 21.29
CA SER A 202 -18.60 5.92 21.28
C SER A 202 -17.08 5.71 21.45
N HIS A 203 -16.27 6.72 21.13
CA HIS A 203 -14.81 6.68 21.17
C HIS A 203 -14.26 7.97 21.82
N PRO A 204 -14.58 8.22 23.11
CA PRO A 204 -14.36 9.54 23.73
C PRO A 204 -12.88 9.93 23.89
N GLN A 205 -11.97 8.97 23.90
CA GLN A 205 -10.54 9.18 24.09
C GLN A 205 -9.72 8.82 22.85
N ASP A 206 -10.38 8.58 21.71
CA ASP A 206 -9.66 8.28 20.46
C ASP A 206 -9.06 9.58 19.87
N PRO A 207 -7.72 9.69 19.84
CA PRO A 207 -7.06 10.88 19.32
C PRO A 207 -7.37 11.14 17.85
N ASN A 208 -7.71 10.13 17.06
CA ASN A 208 -8.08 10.30 15.66
C ASN A 208 -9.45 11.00 15.54
N VAL A 209 -10.39 10.67 16.42
CA VAL A 209 -11.72 11.33 16.47
C VAL A 209 -11.56 12.76 16.93
N LEU A 210 -10.80 13.01 17.99
CA LEU A 210 -10.55 14.35 18.52
C LEU A 210 -9.86 15.25 17.49
N THR A 211 -8.84 14.75 16.80
CA THR A 211 -8.15 15.48 15.72
C THR A 211 -9.09 15.76 14.56
N THR A 212 -9.91 14.78 14.17
CA THR A 212 -10.92 14.95 13.11
C THR A 212 -11.93 16.02 13.47
N LEU A 213 -12.43 15.99 14.68
CA LEU A 213 -13.38 16.99 15.19
C LEU A 213 -12.75 18.39 15.23
N ALA A 214 -11.49 18.48 15.68
CA ALA A 214 -10.73 19.72 15.70
C ALA A 214 -10.59 20.35 14.30
N ARG A 215 -10.27 19.54 13.29
CA ARG A 215 -10.19 19.97 11.88
C ARG A 215 -11.52 20.53 11.36
N LEU A 216 -12.63 19.89 11.74
CA LEU A 216 -13.94 20.32 11.32
C LEU A 216 -14.38 21.62 12.04
N TYR A 217 -14.07 21.79 13.32
CA TYR A 217 -14.28 23.06 14.03
C TYR A 217 -13.42 24.17 13.45
N LEU A 218 -12.15 23.90 13.10
CA LEU A 218 -11.31 24.88 12.41
C LEU A 218 -11.90 25.27 11.06
N TYR A 219 -12.41 24.30 10.31
CA TYR A 219 -13.09 24.55 9.04
C TYR A 219 -14.39 25.35 9.21
N ALA A 220 -15.11 25.19 10.32
CA ALA A 220 -16.28 25.99 10.70
C ALA A 220 -15.93 27.38 11.23
N GLY A 221 -14.64 27.69 11.45
CA GLY A 221 -14.16 28.97 11.96
C GLY A 221 -14.01 29.03 13.49
N ASP A 222 -14.33 27.95 14.21
CA ASP A 222 -14.21 27.88 15.69
C ASP A 222 -12.82 27.41 16.09
N LYS A 223 -11.89 28.37 16.14
CA LYS A 223 -10.48 28.13 16.47
C LYS A 223 -10.26 27.70 17.92
N ASP A 224 -11.07 28.16 18.83
CA ASP A 224 -10.92 27.90 20.26
C ASP A 224 -11.27 26.44 20.59
N ARG A 225 -12.39 25.94 20.06
CA ARG A 225 -12.73 24.52 20.17
C ARG A 225 -11.74 23.62 19.47
N SER A 226 -11.31 23.99 18.26
CA SER A 226 -10.30 23.26 17.52
C SER A 226 -9.04 23.08 18.37
N ARG A 227 -8.51 24.16 18.93
CA ARG A 227 -7.31 24.13 19.77
C ARG A 227 -7.49 23.26 21.02
N SER A 228 -8.61 23.41 21.71
CA SER A 228 -8.90 22.59 22.90
C SER A 228 -8.91 21.10 22.60
N LEU A 229 -9.52 20.70 21.49
CA LEU A 229 -9.58 19.30 21.04
C LEU A 229 -8.22 18.76 20.62
N LEU A 230 -7.37 19.58 19.99
CA LEU A 230 -6.02 19.15 19.64
C LEU A 230 -5.13 18.94 20.87
N VAL A 231 -5.25 19.80 21.90
CA VAL A 231 -4.59 19.62 23.18
C VAL A 231 -5.05 18.31 23.84
N GLU A 232 -6.33 18.03 23.80
CA GLU A 232 -6.90 16.79 24.33
C GLU A 232 -6.42 15.57 23.54
N ALA A 233 -6.44 15.62 22.20
CA ALA A 233 -5.90 14.57 21.34
C ALA A 233 -4.43 14.27 21.65
N ALA A 234 -3.60 15.30 21.87
CA ALA A 234 -2.20 15.13 22.23
C ALA A 234 -2.03 14.39 23.57
N ARG A 235 -2.88 14.64 24.56
CA ARG A 235 -2.87 13.94 25.86
C ARG A 235 -3.18 12.45 25.73
N TYR A 236 -4.02 12.07 24.78
CA TYR A 236 -4.39 10.68 24.50
C TYR A 236 -3.48 10.01 23.44
N GLY A 237 -2.32 10.58 23.17
CA GLY A 237 -1.34 9.97 22.25
C GLY A 237 -1.60 10.28 20.78
N GLY A 238 -2.20 11.43 20.46
CA GLY A 238 -2.53 11.87 19.11
C GLY A 238 -1.36 12.06 18.15
N GLY A 239 -0.15 11.75 18.62
CA GLY A 239 1.06 11.68 17.82
C GLY A 239 1.46 13.02 17.18
N ARG A 240 2.48 12.94 16.31
CA ARG A 240 3.08 14.10 15.63
C ARG A 240 2.06 15.00 14.90
N GLU A 241 0.99 14.42 14.37
CA GLU A 241 -0.01 15.14 13.59
C GLU A 241 -0.78 16.17 14.44
N SER A 242 -1.24 15.78 15.63
CA SER A 242 -1.94 16.71 16.54
C SER A 242 -1.03 17.85 17.01
N TYR A 243 0.25 17.57 17.23
CA TYR A 243 1.23 18.61 17.59
C TYR A 243 1.53 19.55 16.41
N MET A 244 1.67 19.02 15.20
CA MET A 244 1.89 19.85 14.01
C MET A 244 0.70 20.78 13.73
N GLU A 245 -0.53 20.32 13.94
CA GLU A 245 -1.72 21.14 13.76
C GLU A 245 -1.89 22.20 14.88
N LEU A 246 -1.31 21.95 16.06
CA LEU A 246 -1.21 22.97 17.13
C LEU A 246 -0.15 24.03 16.83
N GLY A 247 0.74 23.81 15.85
CA GLY A 247 1.86 24.69 15.56
C GLY A 247 3.04 24.52 16.55
N LEU A 248 3.19 23.32 17.12
CA LEU A 248 4.26 22.94 18.05
C LEU A 248 5.28 22.02 17.37
#